data_17cb05aecd8108c8b05878987236561a
#
_entry.id   17cb05aecd8108c8b05878987236561a
#
_cell.length_a   1.000
_cell.length_b   1.000
_cell.length_c   1.000
_cell.angle_alpha   90.00
_cell.angle_beta   90.00
_cell.angle_gamma   90.00
#
_symmetry.space_group_name_H-M   'P 1'
#
loop_
_entity.id
_entity.type
_entity.pdbx_description
1 polymer ?
#
loop_
_entity_poly.entity_id
_entity_poly.type
_entity_poly.pdbx_seq_one_letter_code
_entity_poly.pdbx_strand_id
1 'polypeptide(L)'
;MKWMLRHAGFYWPTMINDCFRYYKGYKACQEFGDIQLAPASMLNPIIKLWPFWGWALDFVGMIHPSSSKGHRVVLVATNYFTKWSKAVPLRNMTHREVIKFITEHIVHRFGIPQTLTTDQGTSFMAKEVKQFAESHGIKMLSSSPYYAQANGQAESTNMVLIKLIKKKNED
;
A
#
# COMPACT_ATOMS: atom_id res chain seq x y z
N MET A 1 24.12 21.89 -7.06
CA MET A 1 24.21 23.33 -7.42
C MET A 1 25.18 24.11 -6.52
N LYS A 2 24.97 24.24 -5.20
CA LYS A 2 25.90 24.97 -4.27
C LYS A 2 27.35 24.51 -4.41
N TRP A 3 27.62 23.22 -4.45
CA TRP A 3 28.97 22.67 -4.61
C TRP A 3 29.60 23.09 -5.94
N MET A 4 28.86 23.00 -7.06
CA MET A 4 29.33 23.41 -8.39
C MET A 4 29.70 24.88 -8.47
N LEU A 5 28.88 25.75 -7.90
CA LEU A 5 29.15 27.20 -7.87
C LEU A 5 30.42 27.53 -7.06
N ARG A 6 30.61 26.87 -5.91
CA ARG A 6 31.83 27.06 -5.10
C ARG A 6 33.08 26.54 -5.81
N HIS A 7 33.01 25.41 -6.48
CA HIS A 7 34.12 24.89 -7.29
C HIS A 7 34.44 25.80 -8.50
N ALA A 8 33.44 26.50 -9.06
CA ALA A 8 33.61 27.47 -10.10
C ALA A 8 34.10 28.84 -9.58
N GLY A 9 34.41 28.96 -8.28
CA GLY A 9 34.94 30.18 -7.67
C GLY A 9 33.91 31.25 -7.29
N PHE A 10 32.61 30.95 -7.38
CA PHE A 10 31.56 31.90 -7.01
C PHE A 10 31.18 31.81 -5.53
N TYR A 11 31.08 33.00 -4.89
CA TYR A 11 30.59 33.12 -3.52
C TYR A 11 29.89 34.46 -3.30
N TRP A 12 28.75 34.41 -2.61
CA TRP A 12 28.06 35.59 -2.07
C TRP A 12 27.29 35.21 -0.79
N PRO A 13 27.00 36.17 0.12
CA PRO A 13 26.47 35.89 1.45
C PRO A 13 25.12 35.10 1.45
N THR A 14 24.23 35.40 0.49
CA THR A 14 22.90 34.77 0.37
C THR A 14 22.87 33.53 -0.51
N MET A 15 24.02 33.05 -1.00
CA MET A 15 24.16 31.96 -1.96
C MET A 15 23.33 30.74 -1.60
N ILE A 16 23.29 30.36 -0.32
CA ILE A 16 22.53 29.15 0.14
C ILE A 16 21.04 29.37 -0.09
N ASN A 17 20.51 30.50 0.34
CA ASN A 17 19.09 30.83 0.22
C ASN A 17 18.67 30.97 -1.24
N ASP A 18 19.51 31.55 -2.06
CA ASP A 18 19.27 31.75 -3.49
C ASP A 18 19.33 30.42 -4.24
N CYS A 19 20.23 29.50 -3.89
CA CYS A 19 20.26 28.15 -4.41
C CYS A 19 18.98 27.39 -4.04
N PHE A 20 18.50 27.52 -2.80
CA PHE A 20 17.23 26.89 -2.39
C PHE A 20 16.01 27.47 -3.14
N ARG A 21 15.98 28.80 -3.31
CA ARG A 21 14.91 29.49 -4.06
C ARG A 21 14.88 29.01 -5.51
N TYR A 22 16.02 28.92 -6.17
CA TYR A 22 16.14 28.43 -7.53
C TYR A 22 15.72 26.96 -7.64
N TYR A 23 16.19 26.12 -6.73
CA TYR A 23 15.85 24.69 -6.70
C TYR A 23 14.34 24.45 -6.58
N LYS A 24 13.66 25.22 -5.72
CA LYS A 24 12.20 25.11 -5.54
C LYS A 24 11.40 25.45 -6.82
N GLY A 25 11.91 26.28 -7.70
CA GLY A 25 11.26 26.65 -8.96
C GLY A 25 11.77 25.88 -10.18
N TYR A 26 12.80 25.05 -10.04
CA TYR A 26 13.41 24.38 -11.19
C TYR A 26 12.55 23.19 -11.65
N LYS A 27 12.05 23.28 -12.89
CA LYS A 27 11.08 22.34 -13.46
C LYS A 27 11.52 20.88 -13.38
N ALA A 28 12.76 20.56 -13.76
CA ALA A 28 13.26 19.18 -13.70
C ALA A 28 13.31 18.63 -12.25
N CYS A 29 13.59 19.49 -11.26
CA CYS A 29 13.54 19.07 -9.86
C CYS A 29 12.10 18.82 -9.37
N GLN A 30 11.11 19.48 -9.97
CA GLN A 30 9.70 19.23 -9.66
C GLN A 30 9.18 17.94 -10.35
N GLU A 31 9.66 17.67 -11.55
CA GLU A 31 9.26 16.47 -12.32
C GLU A 31 9.92 15.18 -11.80
N PHE A 32 11.18 15.25 -11.36
CA PHE A 32 11.99 14.08 -10.97
C PHE A 32 12.39 14.08 -9.50
N GLY A 33 11.98 15.09 -8.74
CA GLY A 33 12.21 15.11 -7.29
C GLY A 33 11.32 14.11 -6.56
N ASP A 34 11.84 13.58 -5.45
CA ASP A 34 11.00 12.79 -4.54
C ASP A 34 9.79 13.62 -4.12
N ILE A 35 8.61 12.98 -4.11
CA ILE A 35 7.37 13.60 -3.63
C ILE A 35 7.64 14.10 -2.21
N GLN A 36 7.63 15.42 -2.03
CA GLN A 36 7.75 15.97 -0.68
C GLN A 36 6.53 15.50 0.12
N LEU A 37 6.77 14.58 1.03
CA LEU A 37 5.76 14.15 1.97
C LEU A 37 5.23 15.40 2.69
N ALA A 38 3.93 15.61 2.63
CA ALA A 38 3.28 16.63 3.45
C ALA A 38 3.70 16.43 4.91
N PRO A 39 3.86 17.52 5.69
CA PRO A 39 4.21 17.38 7.10
C PRO A 39 3.28 16.36 7.74
N ALA A 40 3.86 15.43 8.48
CA ALA A 40 3.13 14.34 9.08
C ALA A 40 1.97 14.90 9.91
N SER A 41 0.76 14.86 9.36
CA SER A 41 -0.43 15.06 10.16
C SER A 41 -0.48 13.94 11.18
N MET A 42 -0.94 14.22 12.40
CA MET A 42 -1.05 13.21 13.45
C MET A 42 -1.74 11.96 12.89
N LEU A 43 -0.97 10.87 12.83
CA LEU A 43 -1.47 9.58 12.38
C LEU A 43 -2.46 9.07 13.40
N ASN A 44 -3.73 9.00 13.06
CA ASN A 44 -4.71 8.30 13.86
C ASN A 44 -4.68 6.81 13.47
N PRO A 45 -3.94 5.95 14.19
CA PRO A 45 -3.87 4.53 13.83
C PRO A 45 -5.25 3.91 14.00
N ILE A 46 -5.64 3.04 13.09
CA ILE A 46 -6.83 2.21 13.29
C ILE A 46 -6.52 1.20 14.39
N ILE A 47 -6.96 1.50 15.60
CA ILE A 47 -6.81 0.60 16.74
C ILE A 47 -8.02 -0.33 16.75
N LYS A 48 -7.79 -1.63 16.58
CA LYS A 48 -8.79 -2.67 16.82
C LYS A 48 -8.49 -3.32 18.15
N LEU A 49 -9.48 -3.36 19.03
CA LEU A 49 -9.32 -3.82 20.41
C LEU A 49 -9.22 -5.36 20.52
N TRP A 50 -9.66 -6.09 19.49
CA TRP A 50 -9.72 -7.55 19.51
C TRP A 50 -9.01 -8.18 18.32
N PRO A 51 -8.35 -9.34 18.51
CA PRO A 51 -7.74 -10.10 17.42
C PRO A 51 -8.78 -10.45 16.35
N PHE A 52 -8.35 -10.44 15.09
CA PHE A 52 -9.12 -10.86 13.90
C PHE A 52 -10.39 -10.07 13.58
N TRP A 53 -10.74 -9.03 14.34
CA TRP A 53 -11.92 -8.19 14.11
C TRP A 53 -11.81 -7.29 12.88
N GLY A 54 -10.62 -6.84 12.56
CA GLY A 54 -10.39 -5.95 11.44
C GLY A 54 -9.21 -6.38 10.59
N TRP A 55 -9.41 -6.38 9.26
CA TRP A 55 -8.41 -6.75 8.29
C TRP A 55 -8.24 -5.68 7.23
N ALA A 56 -7.00 -5.48 6.78
CA ALA A 56 -6.70 -4.76 5.56
C ALA A 56 -6.47 -5.75 4.44
N LEU A 57 -7.08 -5.50 3.29
CA LEU A 57 -6.87 -6.24 2.05
C LEU A 57 -6.21 -5.34 1.03
N ASP A 58 -5.21 -5.86 0.32
CA ASP A 58 -4.52 -5.11 -0.71
C ASP A 58 -3.97 -6.04 -1.79
N PHE A 59 -3.85 -5.51 -3.02
CA PHE A 59 -3.19 -6.20 -4.11
C PHE A 59 -1.77 -5.71 -4.29
N VAL A 60 -0.84 -6.62 -4.21
CA VAL A 60 0.57 -6.36 -4.52
C VAL A 60 0.83 -6.74 -5.97
N GLY A 61 1.15 -5.76 -6.74
CA GLY A 61 1.41 -5.98 -8.05
C GLY A 61 1.54 -5.60 -9.11
N MET A 62 1.80 -5.50 -10.35
CA MET A 62 2.13 -6.58 -11.34
C MET A 62 3.56 -7.09 -11.13
N ILE A 63 3.73 -8.34 -10.80
CA ILE A 63 5.05 -8.97 -10.62
C ILE A 63 5.55 -9.48 -11.98
N HIS A 64 6.70 -9.02 -12.38
CA HIS A 64 7.38 -9.44 -13.60
C HIS A 64 8.78 -10.01 -13.27
N PRO A 65 9.19 -11.14 -13.91
CA PRO A 65 8.38 -12.02 -14.74
C PRO A 65 7.28 -12.74 -13.94
N SER A 66 6.24 -13.20 -14.64
CA SER A 66 5.21 -14.03 -14.00
C SER A 66 5.81 -15.36 -13.54
N SER A 67 5.27 -15.94 -12.46
CA SER A 67 5.71 -17.27 -12.01
C SER A 67 5.48 -18.35 -13.06
N SER A 68 6.11 -19.51 -12.92
CA SER A 68 5.91 -20.69 -13.79
C SER A 68 4.44 -21.12 -13.89
N LYS A 69 3.62 -20.80 -12.90
CA LYS A 69 2.18 -21.05 -12.86
C LYS A 69 1.35 -19.87 -13.39
N GLY A 70 1.99 -18.82 -13.93
CA GLY A 70 1.33 -17.65 -14.49
C GLY A 70 0.79 -16.65 -13.47
N HIS A 71 1.22 -16.71 -12.20
CA HIS A 71 0.82 -15.72 -11.21
C HIS A 71 1.53 -14.39 -11.46
N ARG A 72 0.78 -13.29 -11.36
CA ARG A 72 1.24 -11.93 -11.63
C ARG A 72 0.95 -10.97 -10.49
N VAL A 73 0.07 -11.34 -9.60
CA VAL A 73 -0.43 -10.48 -8.52
C VAL A 73 -0.47 -11.29 -7.23
N VAL A 74 -0.31 -10.64 -6.11
CA VAL A 74 -0.50 -11.26 -4.79
C VAL A 74 -1.59 -10.51 -4.06
N LEU A 75 -2.62 -11.23 -3.61
CA LEU A 75 -3.61 -10.68 -2.68
C LEU A 75 -3.12 -10.90 -1.26
N VAL A 76 -3.07 -9.84 -0.50
CA VAL A 76 -2.57 -9.83 0.89
C VAL A 76 -3.68 -9.40 1.83
N ALA A 77 -3.84 -10.11 2.92
CA ALA A 77 -4.65 -9.68 4.05
C ALA A 77 -3.75 -9.49 5.28
N THR A 78 -3.90 -8.37 5.96
CA THR A 78 -3.17 -8.07 7.21
C THR A 78 -4.16 -7.77 8.32
N ASN A 79 -4.03 -8.47 9.43
CA ASN A 79 -4.84 -8.22 10.61
C ASN A 79 -4.30 -7.01 11.37
N TYR A 80 -5.17 -6.05 11.70
CA TYR A 80 -4.75 -4.81 12.37
C TYR A 80 -4.21 -5.00 13.78
N PHE A 81 -4.72 -5.97 14.52
CA PHE A 81 -4.31 -6.20 15.91
C PHE A 81 -3.03 -7.05 15.98
N THR A 82 -3.07 -8.25 15.40
CA THR A 82 -1.99 -9.24 15.53
C THR A 82 -0.82 -9.00 14.57
N LYS A 83 -1.01 -8.15 13.54
CA LYS A 83 -0.07 -7.96 12.42
C LYS A 83 0.13 -9.22 11.57
N TRP A 84 -0.64 -10.26 11.85
CA TRP A 84 -0.59 -11.48 11.06
C TRP A 84 -1.05 -11.20 9.62
N SER A 85 -0.30 -11.74 8.68
CA SER A 85 -0.55 -11.52 7.26
C SER A 85 -0.65 -12.83 6.50
N LYS A 86 -1.60 -12.88 5.56
CA LYS A 86 -1.75 -13.96 4.58
C LYS A 86 -1.60 -13.40 3.19
N ALA A 87 -0.74 -14.03 2.40
CA ALA A 87 -0.53 -13.69 1.00
C ALA A 87 -0.87 -14.89 0.12
N VAL A 88 -1.58 -14.66 -0.96
CA VAL A 88 -1.94 -15.68 -1.96
C VAL A 88 -1.65 -15.15 -3.35
N PRO A 89 -0.82 -15.88 -4.14
CA PRO A 89 -0.52 -15.50 -5.52
C PRO A 89 -1.70 -15.80 -6.42
N LEU A 90 -2.04 -14.85 -7.30
CA LEU A 90 -3.16 -14.92 -8.21
C LEU A 90 -2.70 -14.64 -9.65
N ARG A 91 -3.46 -15.16 -10.62
CA ARG A 91 -3.25 -14.84 -12.05
C ARG A 91 -3.87 -13.50 -12.41
N ASN A 92 -5.05 -13.22 -11.88
CA ASN A 92 -5.84 -12.02 -12.20
C ASN A 92 -6.44 -11.42 -10.93
N MET A 93 -6.67 -10.10 -10.96
CA MET A 93 -7.38 -9.37 -9.91
C MET A 93 -8.89 -9.39 -10.20
N THR A 94 -9.60 -10.41 -9.70
CA THR A 94 -11.05 -10.52 -9.90
C THR A 94 -11.81 -10.53 -8.58
N HIS A 95 -13.06 -10.03 -8.60
CA HIS A 95 -13.95 -10.07 -7.43
C HIS A 95 -14.17 -11.49 -6.91
N ARG A 96 -14.19 -12.52 -7.80
CA ARG A 96 -14.34 -13.93 -7.41
C ARG A 96 -13.18 -14.42 -6.57
N GLU A 97 -11.94 -14.06 -6.96
CA GLU A 97 -10.74 -14.40 -6.18
C GLU A 97 -10.73 -13.69 -4.83
N VAL A 98 -11.21 -12.45 -4.77
CA VAL A 98 -11.36 -11.71 -3.51
C VAL A 98 -12.33 -12.40 -2.58
N ILE A 99 -13.53 -12.77 -3.04
CA ILE A 99 -14.54 -13.47 -2.22
C ILE A 99 -14.00 -14.82 -1.75
N LYS A 100 -13.41 -15.61 -2.67
CA LYS A 100 -12.80 -16.89 -2.34
C LYS A 100 -11.72 -16.74 -1.26
N PHE A 101 -10.84 -15.76 -1.42
CA PHE A 101 -9.79 -15.48 -0.46
C PHE A 101 -10.35 -15.14 0.93
N ILE A 102 -11.33 -14.23 1.01
CA ILE A 102 -11.96 -13.85 2.28
C ILE A 102 -12.59 -15.07 2.94
N THR A 103 -13.31 -15.89 2.17
CA THR A 103 -13.98 -17.09 2.69
C THR A 103 -12.97 -18.10 3.21
N GLU A 104 -11.99 -18.51 2.40
CA GLU A 104 -11.08 -19.62 2.74
C GLU A 104 -10.01 -19.23 3.77
N HIS A 105 -9.51 -18.01 3.71
CA HIS A 105 -8.34 -17.59 4.49
C HIS A 105 -8.67 -16.70 5.69
N ILE A 106 -9.84 -16.08 5.72
CA ILE A 106 -10.28 -15.26 6.85
C ILE A 106 -11.44 -15.94 7.58
N VAL A 107 -12.59 -16.09 6.90
CA VAL A 107 -13.82 -16.55 7.56
C VAL A 107 -13.69 -17.98 8.11
N HIS A 108 -13.20 -18.93 7.31
CA HIS A 108 -13.06 -20.32 7.75
C HIS A 108 -11.99 -20.52 8.83
N ARG A 109 -11.04 -19.58 8.98
CA ARG A 109 -9.92 -19.73 9.93
C ARG A 109 -10.07 -18.92 11.20
N PHE A 110 -10.67 -17.76 11.12
CA PHE A 110 -10.73 -16.79 12.21
C PHE A 110 -12.13 -16.31 12.54
N GLY A 111 -13.13 -16.80 11.81
CA GLY A 111 -14.51 -16.34 11.91
C GLY A 111 -14.79 -15.09 11.09
N ILE A 112 -16.02 -14.60 11.13
CA ILE A 112 -16.49 -13.45 10.37
C ILE A 112 -15.89 -12.17 10.95
N PRO A 113 -15.11 -11.42 10.19
CA PRO A 113 -14.55 -10.15 10.67
C PRO A 113 -15.62 -9.06 10.74
N GLN A 114 -15.47 -8.13 11.65
CA GLN A 114 -16.36 -6.96 11.73
C GLN A 114 -16.11 -5.99 10.58
N THR A 115 -14.83 -5.78 10.22
CA THR A 115 -14.45 -4.80 9.20
C THR A 115 -13.39 -5.34 8.25
N LEU A 116 -13.56 -5.01 6.97
CA LEU A 116 -12.56 -5.18 5.93
C LEU A 116 -12.23 -3.80 5.35
N THR A 117 -10.97 -3.40 5.41
CA THR A 117 -10.47 -2.16 4.82
C THR A 117 -9.76 -2.50 3.51
N THR A 118 -10.14 -1.84 2.42
CA THR A 118 -9.55 -2.03 1.10
C THR A 118 -9.22 -0.68 0.48
N ASP A 119 -8.39 -0.68 -0.55
CA ASP A 119 -8.30 0.47 -1.45
C ASP A 119 -9.59 0.59 -2.29
N GLN A 120 -9.63 1.59 -3.18
CA GLN A 120 -10.74 1.81 -4.11
C GLN A 120 -10.61 0.99 -5.41
N GLY A 121 -9.81 -0.08 -5.41
CA GLY A 121 -9.62 -0.95 -6.56
C GLY A 121 -10.93 -1.55 -7.06
N THR A 122 -11.10 -1.61 -8.38
CA THR A 122 -12.34 -2.06 -9.02
C THR A 122 -12.79 -3.44 -8.57
N SER A 123 -11.83 -4.33 -8.28
CA SER A 123 -12.11 -5.70 -7.82
C SER A 123 -12.73 -5.74 -6.42
N PHE A 124 -12.33 -4.83 -5.53
CA PHE A 124 -12.91 -4.71 -4.19
C PHE A 124 -14.24 -3.96 -4.19
N MET A 125 -14.39 -3.00 -5.11
CA MET A 125 -15.59 -2.19 -5.22
C MET A 125 -16.72 -2.87 -6.03
N ALA A 126 -16.48 -4.06 -6.56
CA ALA A 126 -17.47 -4.84 -7.30
C ALA A 126 -18.72 -5.10 -6.47
N LYS A 127 -19.88 -5.10 -7.14
CA LYS A 127 -21.19 -5.31 -6.49
C LYS A 127 -21.24 -6.63 -5.73
N GLU A 128 -20.65 -7.68 -6.29
CA GLU A 128 -20.62 -9.03 -5.72
C GLU A 128 -19.87 -9.08 -4.40
N VAL A 129 -18.74 -8.36 -4.29
CA VAL A 129 -17.96 -8.25 -3.03
C VAL A 129 -18.75 -7.52 -1.96
N LYS A 130 -19.43 -6.44 -2.33
CA LYS A 130 -20.28 -5.67 -1.41
C LYS A 130 -21.45 -6.50 -0.91
N GLN A 131 -22.14 -7.21 -1.81
CA GLN A 131 -23.24 -8.11 -1.45
C GLN A 131 -22.77 -9.26 -0.55
N PHE A 132 -21.62 -9.84 -0.85
CA PHE A 132 -21.01 -10.85 0.01
C PHE A 132 -20.74 -10.29 1.41
N ALA A 133 -20.13 -9.11 1.51
CA ALA A 133 -19.85 -8.49 2.80
C ALA A 133 -21.15 -8.18 3.58
N GLU A 134 -22.15 -7.61 2.93
CA GLU A 134 -23.46 -7.33 3.53
C GLU A 134 -24.15 -8.59 4.04
N SER A 135 -24.17 -9.67 3.25
CA SER A 135 -24.80 -10.95 3.63
C SER A 135 -24.14 -11.61 4.85
N HIS A 136 -22.86 -11.28 5.13
CA HIS A 136 -22.13 -11.77 6.29
C HIS A 136 -22.03 -10.73 7.42
N GLY A 137 -22.67 -9.57 7.31
CA GLY A 137 -22.61 -8.51 8.31
C GLY A 137 -21.23 -7.85 8.41
N ILE A 138 -20.42 -7.93 7.36
CA ILE A 138 -19.06 -7.37 7.31
C ILE A 138 -19.12 -5.92 6.83
N LYS A 139 -18.58 -4.98 7.60
CA LYS A 139 -18.48 -3.59 7.21
C LYS A 139 -17.27 -3.35 6.31
N MET A 140 -17.50 -2.99 5.05
CA MET A 140 -16.46 -2.58 4.11
C MET A 140 -16.06 -1.13 4.38
N LEU A 141 -14.75 -0.89 4.55
CA LEU A 141 -14.16 0.43 4.71
C LEU A 141 -13.23 0.71 3.53
N SER A 142 -13.44 1.82 2.84
CA SER A 142 -12.56 2.25 1.76
C SER A 142 -11.49 3.19 2.30
N SER A 143 -10.21 2.89 2.08
CA SER A 143 -9.14 3.84 2.32
C SER A 143 -9.10 4.83 1.15
N SER A 144 -9.19 6.11 1.44
CA SER A 144 -8.97 7.14 0.42
C SER A 144 -7.47 7.44 0.28
N PRO A 145 -7.01 7.94 -0.89
CA PRO A 145 -5.62 8.40 -1.05
C PRO A 145 -5.22 9.48 -0.03
N TYR A 146 -6.19 10.23 0.48
CA TYR A 146 -5.99 11.23 1.52
C TYR A 146 -5.92 10.64 2.94
N TYR A 147 -6.27 9.38 3.11
CA TYR A 147 -6.25 8.65 4.38
C TYR A 147 -5.44 7.35 4.26
N ALA A 148 -4.28 7.44 3.61
CA ALA A 148 -3.33 6.35 3.41
C ALA A 148 -2.90 5.68 4.73
N GLN A 149 -3.02 6.39 5.84
CA GLN A 149 -2.72 5.94 7.19
C GLN A 149 -3.54 4.72 7.62
N ALA A 150 -4.77 4.59 7.10
CA ALA A 150 -5.62 3.43 7.36
C ALA A 150 -5.01 2.14 6.79
N ASN A 151 -4.16 2.25 5.77
CA ASN A 151 -3.54 1.12 5.08
C ASN A 151 -2.02 1.02 5.29
N GLY A 152 -1.41 1.93 6.06
CA GLY A 152 0.04 2.00 6.26
C GLY A 152 0.66 0.71 6.80
N GLN A 153 -0.10 -0.10 7.55
CA GLN A 153 0.35 -1.43 7.98
C GLN A 153 0.36 -2.44 6.83
N ALA A 154 -0.64 -2.42 5.98
CA ALA A 154 -0.67 -3.26 4.78
C ALA A 154 0.45 -2.87 3.84
N GLU A 155 0.67 -1.58 3.61
CA GLU A 155 1.74 -1.06 2.76
C GLU A 155 3.13 -1.48 3.26
N SER A 156 3.41 -1.37 4.55
CA SER A 156 4.70 -1.80 5.11
C SER A 156 4.91 -3.31 4.97
N THR A 157 3.88 -4.12 5.18
CA THR A 157 3.91 -5.57 4.97
C THR A 157 4.14 -5.90 3.49
N ASN A 158 3.45 -5.20 2.59
CA ASN A 158 3.58 -5.37 1.15
C ASN A 158 4.99 -5.06 0.66
N MET A 159 5.63 -4.00 1.18
CA MET A 159 7.02 -3.68 0.85
C MET A 159 7.99 -4.81 1.23
N VAL A 160 7.81 -5.42 2.39
CA VAL A 160 8.62 -6.56 2.82
C VAL A 160 8.38 -7.77 1.92
N LEU A 161 7.13 -8.08 1.60
CA LEU A 161 6.77 -9.18 0.70
C LEU A 161 7.37 -9.00 -0.70
N ILE A 162 7.29 -7.79 -1.27
CA ILE A 162 7.90 -7.50 -2.58
C ILE A 162 9.42 -7.73 -2.55
N LYS A 163 10.10 -7.29 -1.50
CA LYS A 163 11.54 -7.49 -1.35
C LYS A 163 11.90 -8.98 -1.27
N LEU A 164 11.13 -9.77 -0.52
CA LEU A 164 11.33 -11.21 -0.41
C LEU A 164 11.10 -11.95 -1.73
N ILE A 165 10.05 -11.58 -2.48
CA ILE A 165 9.73 -12.18 -3.79
C ILE A 165 10.85 -11.85 -4.79
N LYS A 166 11.30 -10.60 -4.84
CA LYS A 166 12.40 -10.20 -5.74
C LYS A 166 13.70 -10.96 -5.43
N LYS A 167 14.07 -11.02 -4.17
CA LYS A 167 15.29 -11.74 -3.75
C LYS A 167 15.27 -13.22 -4.14
N LYS A 168 14.12 -13.89 -4.04
CA LYS A 168 14.00 -15.30 -4.39
C LYS A 168 13.98 -15.57 -5.91
N ASN A 169 13.75 -14.56 -6.73
CA ASN A 169 13.80 -14.67 -8.19
C ASN A 169 15.20 -14.38 -8.76
N GLU A 170 16.14 -13.91 -7.93
CA GLU A 170 17.54 -13.65 -8.30
C GLU A 170 18.47 -14.85 -7.97
N ASP A 171 17.99 -15.80 -7.15
CA ASP A 171 18.65 -17.09 -6.84
C ASP A 171 18.11 -18.21 -7.77
#